data_378bd279c7d353f8e4a3cf6f7f9ddc27
#
_entry.id   378bd279c7d353f8e4a3cf6f7f9ddc27
#
_cell.length_a   1.000
_cell.length_b   1.000
_cell.length_c   1.000
_cell.angle_alpha   90.00
_cell.angle_beta   90.00
_cell.angle_gamma   90.00
#
_symmetry.space_group_name_H-M   'P 1'
#
loop_
_entity.id
_entity.type
_entity.pdbx_description
1 polymer ?
#
loop_
_entity_poly.entity_id
_entity_poly.type
_entity_poly.pdbx_seq_one_letter_code
_entity_poly.pdbx_strand_id
1 'polypeptide(L)'
;MRNRGYKYIIKRRQEGYWLYCVNAIWINQMLKEHGIRPKDFRQLTWQDLAEVQDSAFGRRLFLEMKPKNFWQMADTLSLKYVSYDLEKGSRFYEQDWFLRYPLFAQEDVYELLRDSGFRQEDAIRIMEVVRRGQCGTDLKWREFIELYDVPEEMVEAFSRCIYLPPREKVVKDLLDIISLAIRCKTRGKID
;
A
#
# COMPACT_ATOMS: atom_id res chain seq x y z
N MET A 1 13.57 6.63 0.97
CA MET A 1 12.52 6.57 -0.09
C MET A 1 12.53 7.86 -0.89
N ARG A 2 12.72 7.79 -2.21
CA ARG A 2 12.53 8.96 -3.06
C ARG A 2 11.06 9.31 -3.06
N ASN A 3 10.71 10.52 -2.62
CA ASN A 3 9.33 11.02 -2.61
C ASN A 3 8.92 11.29 -4.06
N ARG A 4 8.51 10.25 -4.78
CA ARG A 4 7.93 10.41 -6.12
C ARG A 4 6.57 11.04 -5.93
N GLY A 5 6.30 12.12 -6.63
CA GLY A 5 5.00 12.80 -6.60
C GLY A 5 3.87 11.98 -7.24
N TYR A 6 4.12 10.70 -7.57
CA TYR A 6 3.17 9.76 -8.15
C TYR A 6 3.43 8.34 -7.65
N LYS A 7 2.39 7.52 -7.67
CA LYS A 7 2.44 6.06 -7.43
C LYS A 7 1.80 5.34 -8.61
N TYR A 8 2.03 4.03 -8.72
CA TYR A 8 1.39 3.20 -9.73
C TYR A 8 0.19 2.46 -9.18
N ILE A 9 -0.78 2.19 -10.06
CA ILE A 9 -1.81 1.17 -9.90
C ILE A 9 -1.63 0.19 -11.05
N ILE A 10 -1.54 -1.10 -10.75
CA ILE A 10 -1.34 -2.18 -11.72
C ILE A 10 -2.62 -3.00 -11.79
N LYS A 11 -3.26 -3.02 -12.97
CA LYS A 11 -4.46 -3.81 -13.23
C LYS A 11 -4.14 -4.99 -14.13
N ARG A 12 -4.52 -6.20 -13.71
CA ARG A 12 -4.50 -7.38 -14.57
C ARG A 12 -5.75 -7.38 -15.44
N ARG A 13 -5.58 -7.51 -16.77
CA ARG A 13 -6.65 -7.72 -17.76
C ARG A 13 -6.36 -8.99 -18.57
N GLN A 14 -7.30 -9.41 -19.42
CA GLN A 14 -7.14 -10.61 -20.26
C GLN A 14 -5.88 -10.54 -21.14
N GLU A 15 -5.53 -9.35 -21.62
CA GLU A 15 -4.40 -9.08 -22.52
C GLU A 15 -3.08 -8.77 -21.80
N GLY A 16 -3.02 -8.84 -20.43
CA GLY A 16 -1.82 -8.55 -19.66
C GLY A 16 -2.01 -7.56 -18.53
N TYR A 17 -0.96 -6.79 -18.24
CA TYR A 17 -0.94 -5.81 -17.15
C TYR A 17 -0.97 -4.38 -17.67
N TRP A 18 -1.85 -3.57 -17.08
CA TRP A 18 -1.95 -2.15 -17.37
C TRP A 18 -1.44 -1.35 -16.19
N LEU A 19 -0.51 -0.41 -16.47
CA LEU A 19 0.04 0.49 -15.47
C LEU A 19 -0.63 1.86 -15.58
N TYR A 20 -1.13 2.33 -14.44
CA TYR A 20 -1.69 3.67 -14.31
C TYR A 20 -0.80 4.48 -13.36
N CYS A 21 -0.23 5.57 -13.86
CA CYS A 21 0.44 6.54 -13.00
C CYS A 21 -0.62 7.41 -12.32
N VAL A 22 -0.62 7.43 -10.99
CA VAL A 22 -1.59 8.19 -10.20
C VAL A 22 -0.91 9.35 -9.48
N ASN A 23 -1.49 10.52 -9.61
CA ASN A 23 -1.00 11.78 -9.05
C ASN A 23 -2.13 12.51 -8.30
N ALA A 24 -1.86 13.72 -7.85
CA ALA A 24 -2.84 14.54 -7.12
C ALA A 24 -4.12 14.82 -7.94
N ILE A 25 -4.04 14.93 -9.26
CA ILE A 25 -5.20 15.13 -10.13
C ILE A 25 -6.10 13.91 -10.07
N TRP A 26 -5.53 12.72 -10.18
CA TRP A 26 -6.25 11.47 -10.08
C TRP A 26 -6.93 11.31 -8.71
N ILE A 27 -6.21 11.62 -7.61
CA ILE A 27 -6.78 11.59 -6.25
C ILE A 27 -8.01 12.53 -6.16
N ASN A 28 -7.88 13.75 -6.64
CA ASN A 28 -8.98 14.72 -6.62
C ASN A 28 -10.19 14.24 -7.44
N GLN A 29 -9.96 13.58 -8.57
CA GLN A 29 -11.02 12.97 -9.37
C GLN A 29 -11.70 11.83 -8.59
N MET A 30 -10.95 10.93 -7.99
CA MET A 30 -11.49 9.83 -7.18
C MET A 30 -12.30 10.33 -5.98
N LEU A 31 -11.83 11.36 -5.27
CA LEU A 31 -12.59 12.01 -4.19
C LEU A 31 -13.93 12.55 -4.72
N LYS A 32 -13.91 13.23 -5.84
CA LYS A 32 -15.12 13.79 -6.47
C LYS A 32 -16.12 12.69 -6.89
N GLU A 33 -15.64 11.62 -7.51
CA GLU A 33 -16.46 10.47 -7.91
C GLU A 33 -17.14 9.77 -6.72
N HIS A 34 -16.49 9.81 -5.53
CA HIS A 34 -17.04 9.33 -4.26
C HIS A 34 -17.85 10.39 -3.49
N GLY A 35 -18.16 11.54 -4.13
CA GLY A 35 -18.92 12.62 -3.50
C GLY A 35 -18.16 13.36 -2.40
N ILE A 36 -16.84 13.19 -2.31
CA ILE A 36 -16.00 13.82 -1.29
C ILE A 36 -15.48 15.16 -1.80
N ARG A 37 -15.88 16.25 -1.14
CA ARG A 37 -15.36 17.57 -1.52
C ARG A 37 -13.93 17.74 -0.99
N PRO A 38 -12.99 18.30 -1.79
CA PRO A 38 -11.60 18.50 -1.36
C PRO A 38 -11.45 19.29 -0.05
N LYS A 39 -12.38 20.21 0.24
CA LYS A 39 -12.38 20.97 1.50
C LYS A 39 -12.69 20.08 2.71
N ASP A 40 -13.61 19.12 2.58
CA ASP A 40 -13.99 18.23 3.66
C ASP A 40 -12.86 17.23 3.94
N PHE A 41 -12.24 16.70 2.88
CA PHE A 41 -11.05 15.84 3.01
C PHE A 41 -9.89 16.55 3.74
N ARG A 42 -9.61 17.82 3.41
CA ARG A 42 -8.54 18.59 4.07
C ARG A 42 -8.77 18.87 5.55
N GLN A 43 -10.01 18.76 6.03
CA GLN A 43 -10.37 18.92 7.43
C GLN A 43 -10.31 17.62 8.23
N LEU A 44 -10.11 16.47 7.55
CA LEU A 44 -9.95 15.20 8.24
C LEU A 44 -8.54 15.06 8.83
N THR A 45 -8.53 14.48 10.01
CA THR A 45 -7.31 14.09 10.71
C THR A 45 -7.20 12.57 10.76
N TRP A 46 -6.04 12.07 11.16
CA TRP A 46 -5.86 10.64 11.40
C TRP A 46 -6.75 10.13 12.55
N GLN A 47 -7.11 11.01 13.53
CA GLN A 47 -8.04 10.68 14.60
C GLN A 47 -9.45 10.39 14.05
N ASP A 48 -9.96 11.27 13.18
CA ASP A 48 -11.27 11.07 12.54
C ASP A 48 -11.32 9.70 11.80
N LEU A 49 -10.22 9.30 11.16
CA LEU A 49 -10.11 8.02 10.46
C LEU A 49 -9.95 6.84 11.41
N ALA A 50 -9.27 7.02 12.55
CA ALA A 50 -9.13 6.00 13.58
C ALA A 50 -10.49 5.67 14.22
N GLU A 51 -11.32 6.68 14.48
CA GLU A 51 -12.64 6.53 15.12
C GLU A 51 -13.61 5.66 14.31
N VAL A 52 -13.54 5.73 12.98
CA VAL A 52 -14.45 5.00 12.08
C VAL A 52 -13.91 3.63 11.65
N GLN A 53 -12.76 3.19 12.19
CA GLN A 53 -12.26 1.85 11.89
C GLN A 53 -13.16 0.77 12.53
N ASP A 54 -13.44 -0.26 11.76
CA ASP A 54 -14.24 -1.44 12.12
C ASP A 54 -13.56 -2.37 13.13
N SER A 55 -12.24 -2.27 13.27
CA SER A 55 -11.43 -3.14 14.14
C SER A 55 -10.51 -2.35 15.08
N ALA A 56 -10.27 -2.92 16.26
CA ALA A 56 -9.32 -2.36 17.23
C ALA A 56 -7.90 -2.27 16.63
N PHE A 57 -7.51 -3.24 15.80
CA PHE A 57 -6.23 -3.22 15.11
C PHE A 57 -6.13 -2.06 14.12
N GLY A 58 -7.13 -1.85 13.27
CA GLY A 58 -7.18 -0.72 12.34
C GLY A 58 -7.11 0.63 13.05
N ARG A 59 -7.88 0.77 14.14
CA ARG A 59 -7.84 1.98 14.99
C ARG A 59 -6.42 2.23 15.53
N ARG A 60 -5.78 1.21 16.10
CA ARG A 60 -4.42 1.30 16.63
C ARG A 60 -3.42 1.75 15.57
N LEU A 61 -3.48 1.19 14.34
CA LEU A 61 -2.59 1.57 13.24
C LEU A 61 -2.64 3.07 12.95
N PHE A 62 -3.83 3.66 12.83
CA PHE A 62 -3.97 5.09 12.57
C PHE A 62 -3.48 5.95 13.75
N LEU A 63 -3.67 5.50 15.01
CA LEU A 63 -3.19 6.18 16.21
C LEU A 63 -1.65 6.16 16.31
N GLU A 64 -1.00 5.08 15.90
CA GLU A 64 0.46 4.91 15.95
C GLU A 64 1.14 5.59 14.75
N MET A 65 0.65 5.37 13.52
CA MET A 65 1.27 5.87 12.29
C MET A 65 1.02 7.35 12.02
N LYS A 66 -0.08 7.92 12.52
CA LYS A 66 -0.46 9.34 12.40
C LYS A 66 -0.30 9.89 10.98
N PRO A 67 -0.93 9.28 9.95
CA PRO A 67 -0.72 9.66 8.57
C PRO A 67 -1.16 11.10 8.29
N LYS A 68 -0.36 11.83 7.49
CA LYS A 68 -0.55 13.28 7.23
C LYS A 68 -1.10 13.59 5.83
N ASN A 69 -1.10 12.62 4.93
CA ASN A 69 -1.56 12.80 3.56
C ASN A 69 -2.25 11.53 3.04
N PHE A 70 -2.92 11.65 1.88
CA PHE A 70 -3.69 10.57 1.28
C PHE A 70 -2.90 9.26 1.15
N TRP A 71 -1.66 9.31 0.66
CA TRP A 71 -0.86 8.11 0.45
C TRP A 71 -0.43 7.47 1.77
N GLN A 72 -0.05 8.27 2.76
CA GLN A 72 0.24 7.74 4.10
C GLN A 72 -1.01 7.12 4.75
N MET A 73 -2.20 7.67 4.51
CA MET A 73 -3.47 7.06 4.95
C MET A 73 -3.72 5.72 4.26
N ALA A 74 -3.48 5.65 2.94
CA ALA A 74 -3.59 4.41 2.18
C ALA A 74 -2.56 3.36 2.66
N ASP A 75 -1.31 3.73 2.83
CA ASP A 75 -0.25 2.86 3.32
C ASP A 75 -0.57 2.34 4.74
N THR A 76 -1.06 3.21 5.64
CA THR A 76 -1.50 2.83 6.99
C THR A 76 -2.67 1.83 6.94
N LEU A 77 -3.68 2.10 6.10
CA LEU A 77 -4.81 1.19 5.92
C LEU A 77 -4.36 -0.15 5.35
N SER A 78 -3.40 -0.14 4.43
CA SER A 78 -2.85 -1.34 3.80
C SER A 78 -2.30 -2.34 4.81
N LEU A 79 -1.73 -1.86 5.94
CA LEU A 79 -1.23 -2.71 7.03
C LEU A 79 -2.29 -3.65 7.63
N LYS A 80 -3.58 -3.37 7.42
CA LYS A 80 -4.68 -4.30 7.79
C LYS A 80 -4.72 -5.55 6.91
N TYR A 81 -4.23 -5.45 5.69
CA TYR A 81 -4.35 -6.49 4.66
C TYR A 81 -3.05 -7.22 4.40
N VAL A 82 -1.91 -6.56 4.61
CA VAL A 82 -0.61 -7.19 4.39
C VAL A 82 -0.38 -8.33 5.39
N SER A 83 0.21 -9.40 4.89
CA SER A 83 0.57 -10.54 5.71
C SER A 83 2.04 -10.89 5.51
N TYR A 84 2.75 -11.05 6.61
CA TYR A 84 4.17 -11.39 6.64
C TYR A 84 4.39 -12.65 7.47
N ASP A 85 5.48 -13.37 7.17
CA ASP A 85 5.97 -14.47 7.99
C ASP A 85 6.67 -13.89 9.23
N LEU A 86 5.91 -13.79 10.33
CA LEU A 86 6.34 -13.17 11.56
C LEU A 86 5.94 -14.01 12.77
N GLU A 87 6.76 -13.95 13.80
CA GLU A 87 6.38 -14.47 15.10
C GLU A 87 5.14 -13.75 15.66
N LYS A 88 4.27 -14.51 16.34
CA LYS A 88 3.04 -13.96 16.93
C LYS A 88 3.35 -12.78 17.84
N GLY A 89 2.80 -11.61 17.51
CA GLY A 89 2.93 -10.38 18.32
C GLY A 89 4.00 -9.39 17.86
N SER A 90 4.80 -9.73 16.85
CA SER A 90 5.78 -8.77 16.32
C SER A 90 5.11 -7.61 15.57
N ARG A 91 5.59 -6.38 15.79
CA ARG A 91 5.22 -5.22 15.00
C ARG A 91 6.16 -5.17 13.80
N PHE A 92 5.77 -5.83 12.69
CA PHE A 92 6.62 -5.93 11.51
C PHE A 92 7.03 -4.57 10.93
N TYR A 93 6.19 -3.54 11.07
CA TYR A 93 6.47 -2.18 10.62
C TYR A 93 7.55 -1.45 11.44
N GLU A 94 8.03 -2.04 12.54
CA GLU A 94 9.17 -1.58 13.34
C GLU A 94 10.47 -2.35 13.01
N GLN A 95 10.41 -3.39 12.18
CA GLN A 95 11.57 -4.20 11.81
C GLN A 95 12.45 -3.51 10.78
N ASP A 96 13.77 -3.66 10.88
CA ASP A 96 14.76 -2.99 10.00
C ASP A 96 14.54 -3.27 8.53
N TRP A 97 14.22 -4.51 8.16
CA TRP A 97 13.95 -4.88 6.78
C TRP A 97 12.71 -4.15 6.22
N PHE A 98 11.66 -3.97 7.03
CA PHE A 98 10.47 -3.24 6.60
C PHE A 98 10.75 -1.73 6.53
N LEU A 99 11.51 -1.17 7.47
CA LEU A 99 11.87 0.25 7.45
C LEU A 99 12.73 0.61 6.23
N ARG A 100 13.57 -0.31 5.77
CA ARG A 100 14.38 -0.13 4.54
C ARG A 100 13.57 -0.30 3.26
N TYR A 101 12.75 -1.35 3.20
CA TYR A 101 11.95 -1.72 2.03
C TYR A 101 10.48 -1.89 2.43
N PRO A 102 9.78 -0.78 2.76
CA PRO A 102 8.40 -0.87 3.19
C PRO A 102 7.50 -1.28 2.04
N LEU A 103 6.78 -2.39 2.23
CA LEU A 103 5.86 -2.96 1.27
C LEU A 103 4.45 -2.89 1.82
N PHE A 104 3.64 -1.99 1.30
CA PHE A 104 2.24 -1.79 1.68
C PHE A 104 1.27 -2.40 0.64
N ALA A 105 1.70 -2.44 -0.63
CA ALA A 105 0.91 -2.94 -1.73
C ALA A 105 1.82 -3.67 -2.74
N GLN A 106 1.22 -4.48 -3.61
CA GLN A 106 1.97 -5.19 -4.66
C GLN A 106 2.77 -4.23 -5.55
N GLU A 107 2.25 -3.03 -5.79
CA GLU A 107 2.90 -2.01 -6.61
C GLU A 107 4.19 -1.46 -5.99
N ASP A 108 4.36 -1.53 -4.66
CA ASP A 108 5.62 -1.13 -4.02
C ASP A 108 6.78 -2.05 -4.44
N VAL A 109 6.50 -3.35 -4.61
CA VAL A 109 7.49 -4.31 -5.16
C VAL A 109 7.87 -3.91 -6.57
N TYR A 110 6.89 -3.62 -7.43
CA TYR A 110 7.14 -3.18 -8.79
C TYR A 110 7.98 -1.90 -8.84
N GLU A 111 7.61 -0.90 -8.03
CA GLU A 111 8.31 0.39 -7.96
C GLU A 111 9.77 0.22 -7.52
N LEU A 112 10.04 -0.60 -6.48
CA LEU A 112 11.39 -0.92 -6.01
C LEU A 112 12.24 -1.58 -7.09
N LEU A 113 11.69 -2.59 -7.78
CA LEU A 113 12.39 -3.30 -8.85
C LEU A 113 12.69 -2.38 -10.04
N ARG A 114 11.74 -1.52 -10.44
CA ARG A 114 11.96 -0.54 -11.51
C ARG A 114 13.05 0.48 -11.15
N ASP A 115 13.11 0.90 -9.87
CA ASP A 115 14.15 1.78 -9.36
C ASP A 115 15.53 1.12 -9.32
N SER A 116 15.56 -0.20 -9.16
CA SER A 116 16.77 -1.02 -9.22
C SER A 116 17.18 -1.41 -10.64
N GLY A 117 16.50 -0.90 -11.67
CA GLY A 117 16.91 -1.10 -13.09
C GLY A 117 16.28 -2.33 -13.76
N PHE A 118 15.37 -3.04 -13.11
CA PHE A 118 14.70 -4.18 -13.73
C PHE A 118 13.88 -3.76 -14.94
N ARG A 119 13.80 -4.63 -15.96
CA ARG A 119 12.86 -4.45 -17.07
C ARG A 119 11.42 -4.54 -16.55
N GLN A 120 10.50 -3.87 -17.23
CA GLN A 120 9.09 -3.82 -16.82
C GLN A 120 8.46 -5.19 -16.68
N GLU A 121 8.70 -6.07 -17.64
CA GLU A 121 8.13 -7.44 -17.65
C GLU A 121 8.64 -8.27 -16.48
N ASP A 122 9.93 -8.19 -16.17
CA ASP A 122 10.55 -8.90 -15.06
C ASP A 122 10.06 -8.36 -13.71
N ALA A 123 9.97 -7.03 -13.59
CA ALA A 123 9.42 -6.39 -12.39
C ALA A 123 7.96 -6.82 -12.11
N ILE A 124 7.11 -6.91 -13.15
CA ILE A 124 5.73 -7.40 -12.99
C ILE A 124 5.72 -8.87 -12.58
N ARG A 125 6.56 -9.72 -13.20
CA ARG A 125 6.63 -11.14 -12.86
C ARG A 125 7.06 -11.36 -11.42
N ILE A 126 8.12 -10.68 -10.99
CA ILE A 126 8.61 -10.78 -9.60
C ILE A 126 7.56 -10.23 -8.62
N MET A 127 6.92 -9.11 -8.93
CA MET A 127 5.83 -8.58 -8.12
C MET A 127 4.73 -9.64 -7.89
N GLU A 128 4.35 -10.39 -8.94
CA GLU A 128 3.35 -11.45 -8.82
C GLU A 128 3.81 -12.61 -7.90
N VAL A 129 5.08 -12.96 -7.92
CA VAL A 129 5.67 -13.97 -7.03
C VAL A 129 5.65 -13.48 -5.58
N VAL A 130 6.18 -12.29 -5.35
CA VAL A 130 6.29 -11.68 -4.00
C VAL A 130 4.92 -11.49 -3.37
N ARG A 131 3.96 -10.90 -4.08
CA ARG A 131 2.63 -10.62 -3.51
C ARG A 131 1.85 -11.85 -3.09
N ARG A 132 2.22 -13.04 -3.60
CA ARG A 132 1.60 -14.34 -3.28
C ARG A 132 2.40 -15.14 -2.26
N GLY A 133 3.49 -14.60 -1.73
CA GLY A 133 4.36 -15.30 -0.81
C GLY A 133 5.08 -16.52 -1.43
N GLN A 134 5.38 -16.47 -2.72
CA GLN A 134 5.94 -17.62 -3.46
C GLN A 134 7.46 -17.56 -3.66
N CYS A 135 8.16 -16.62 -3.03
CA CYS A 135 9.61 -16.43 -3.20
C CYS A 135 10.43 -17.68 -2.88
N GLY A 136 10.01 -18.48 -1.89
CA GLY A 136 10.72 -19.72 -1.51
C GLY A 136 10.47 -20.91 -2.43
N THR A 137 9.43 -20.90 -3.25
CA THR A 137 8.96 -22.02 -4.07
C THR A 137 9.11 -21.80 -5.58
N ASP A 138 9.26 -20.57 -6.03
CA ASP A 138 9.41 -20.23 -7.44
C ASP A 138 10.86 -20.35 -7.89
N LEU A 139 11.15 -21.30 -8.82
CA LEU A 139 12.50 -21.53 -9.34
C LEU A 139 13.08 -20.31 -10.05
N LYS A 140 12.23 -19.53 -10.76
CA LYS A 140 12.65 -18.34 -11.49
C LYS A 140 13.02 -17.19 -10.55
N TRP A 141 12.53 -17.19 -9.32
CA TRP A 141 12.90 -16.21 -8.32
C TRP A 141 14.42 -16.18 -8.09
N ARG A 142 15.06 -17.34 -7.94
CA ARG A 142 16.52 -17.46 -7.76
C ARG A 142 17.28 -16.93 -8.96
N GLU A 143 16.86 -17.31 -10.17
CA GLU A 143 17.45 -16.82 -11.42
C GLU A 143 17.41 -15.29 -11.52
N PHE A 144 16.30 -14.67 -11.09
CA PHE A 144 16.17 -13.22 -11.10
C PHE A 144 17.07 -12.53 -10.07
N ILE A 145 17.19 -13.08 -8.86
CA ILE A 145 18.09 -12.54 -7.83
C ILE A 145 19.52 -12.51 -8.33
N GLU A 146 20.00 -13.62 -8.94
CA GLU A 146 21.35 -13.74 -9.48
C GLU A 146 21.56 -12.82 -10.68
N LEU A 147 20.59 -12.75 -11.61
CA LEU A 147 20.71 -11.96 -12.84
C LEU A 147 20.77 -10.45 -12.59
N TYR A 148 20.07 -9.95 -11.59
CA TYR A 148 19.92 -8.50 -11.32
C TYR A 148 20.71 -8.02 -10.10
N ASP A 149 21.51 -8.86 -9.47
CA ASP A 149 22.30 -8.54 -8.27
C ASP A 149 21.44 -7.82 -7.20
N VAL A 150 20.31 -8.44 -6.83
CA VAL A 150 19.34 -7.85 -5.92
C VAL A 150 19.94 -7.78 -4.52
N PRO A 151 19.89 -6.61 -3.84
CA PRO A 151 20.40 -6.48 -2.47
C PRO A 151 19.78 -7.51 -1.52
N GLU A 152 20.61 -8.13 -0.66
CA GLU A 152 20.18 -9.18 0.25
C GLU A 152 19.01 -8.75 1.16
N GLU A 153 19.04 -7.51 1.64
CA GLU A 153 17.96 -6.97 2.48
C GLU A 153 16.63 -6.80 1.71
N MET A 154 16.70 -6.53 0.40
CA MET A 154 15.50 -6.49 -0.45
C MET A 154 14.95 -7.91 -0.66
N VAL A 155 15.84 -8.89 -0.86
CA VAL A 155 15.47 -10.32 -0.94
C VAL A 155 14.81 -10.77 0.35
N GLU A 156 15.36 -10.39 1.52
CA GLU A 156 14.77 -10.67 2.81
C GLU A 156 13.36 -10.09 2.94
N ALA A 157 13.18 -8.80 2.63
CA ALA A 157 11.87 -8.14 2.70
C ALA A 157 10.83 -8.84 1.82
N PHE A 158 11.21 -9.23 0.59
CA PHE A 158 10.34 -9.94 -0.34
C PHE A 158 10.00 -11.35 0.14
N SER A 159 10.97 -12.08 0.70
CA SER A 159 10.81 -13.47 1.16
C SER A 159 9.93 -13.58 2.39
N ARG A 160 9.88 -12.55 3.23
CA ARG A 160 8.99 -12.49 4.40
C ARG A 160 7.54 -12.18 4.06
N CYS A 161 7.28 -11.71 2.84
CA CYS A 161 5.95 -11.36 2.40
C CYS A 161 5.12 -12.62 2.10
N ILE A 162 3.94 -12.74 2.73
CA ILE A 162 2.96 -13.79 2.45
C ILE A 162 1.87 -13.25 1.51
N TYR A 163 1.45 -12.00 1.72
CA TYR A 163 0.43 -11.37 0.89
C TYR A 163 0.56 -9.86 0.87
N LEU A 164 0.43 -9.29 -0.34
CA LEU A 164 0.29 -7.84 -0.55
C LEU A 164 -1.00 -7.53 -1.30
N PRO A 165 -1.83 -6.59 -0.82
CA PRO A 165 -3.03 -6.18 -1.53
C PRO A 165 -2.70 -5.36 -2.77
N PRO A 166 -3.58 -5.37 -3.79
CA PRO A 166 -3.54 -4.37 -4.86
C PRO A 166 -3.81 -2.97 -4.30
N ARG A 167 -3.03 -1.98 -4.70
CA ARG A 167 -3.21 -0.57 -4.24
C ARG A 167 -4.60 -0.03 -4.59
N GLU A 168 -5.16 -0.42 -5.73
CA GLU A 168 -6.52 -0.03 -6.11
C GLU A 168 -7.56 -0.43 -5.05
N LYS A 169 -7.46 -1.65 -4.50
CA LYS A 169 -8.35 -2.11 -3.43
C LYS A 169 -8.21 -1.23 -2.20
N VAL A 170 -6.97 -0.98 -1.76
CA VAL A 170 -6.69 -0.15 -0.59
C VAL A 170 -7.23 1.26 -0.75
N VAL A 171 -7.08 1.85 -1.94
CA VAL A 171 -7.59 3.20 -2.25
C VAL A 171 -9.12 3.24 -2.18
N LYS A 172 -9.81 2.25 -2.73
CA LYS A 172 -11.28 2.17 -2.64
C LYS A 172 -11.75 2.09 -1.19
N ASP A 173 -11.16 1.18 -0.42
CA ASP A 173 -11.51 1.01 0.99
C ASP A 173 -11.21 2.30 1.80
N LEU A 174 -10.12 3.01 1.48
CA LEU A 174 -9.81 4.30 2.10
C LEU A 174 -10.86 5.37 1.78
N LEU A 175 -11.33 5.45 0.53
CA LEU A 175 -12.36 6.41 0.13
C LEU A 175 -13.68 6.16 0.86
N ASP A 176 -14.06 4.92 1.07
CA ASP A 176 -15.24 4.55 1.87
C ASP A 176 -15.08 4.98 3.33
N ILE A 177 -13.90 4.76 3.93
CA ILE A 177 -13.57 5.20 5.30
C ILE A 177 -13.60 6.72 5.41
N ILE A 178 -13.03 7.45 4.45
CA ILE A 178 -13.06 8.91 4.39
C ILE A 178 -14.51 9.42 4.32
N SER A 179 -15.34 8.82 3.47
CA SER A 179 -16.76 9.18 3.34
C SER A 179 -17.52 8.96 4.65
N LEU A 180 -17.21 7.88 5.37
CA LEU A 180 -17.80 7.60 6.67
C LEU A 180 -17.35 8.62 7.72
N ALA A 181 -16.06 8.93 7.81
CA ALA A 181 -15.50 9.90 8.74
C ALA A 181 -16.11 11.31 8.56
N ILE A 182 -16.28 11.74 7.29
CA ILE A 182 -16.94 13.02 6.99
C ILE A 182 -18.38 13.01 7.50
N ARG A 183 -19.14 11.93 7.26
CA ARG A 183 -20.54 11.82 7.72
C ARG A 183 -20.65 11.86 9.25
N CYS A 184 -19.78 11.15 9.97
CA CYS A 184 -19.75 11.16 11.42
C CYS A 184 -19.42 12.56 11.96
N LYS A 185 -18.40 13.20 11.40
CA LYS A 185 -17.97 14.56 11.79
C LYS A 185 -19.05 15.63 11.53
N THR A 186 -19.84 15.45 10.48
CA THR A 186 -20.92 16.39 10.14
C THR A 186 -22.12 16.20 11.07
N ARG A 187 -22.45 14.96 11.43
CA ARG A 187 -23.55 14.66 12.37
C ARG A 187 -23.25 15.13 13.78
N GLY A 188 -22.03 14.94 14.29
CA GLY A 188 -21.63 15.44 15.62
C GLY A 188 -21.51 16.96 15.76
N LYS A 189 -21.80 17.73 14.67
CA LYS A 189 -21.89 19.20 14.72
C LYS A 189 -23.34 19.71 14.74
N ILE A 190 -24.31 18.80 14.73
CA ILE A 190 -25.77 19.14 14.68
C ILE A 190 -26.42 18.94 16.06
N ASP A 191 -25.68 18.36 17.00
CA ASP A 191 -26.05 18.25 18.43
C ASP A 191 -25.32 19.32 19.26
#